data_96a19e3ba6d249520719a25cc3f40333
#
_entry.id   96a19e3ba6d249520719a25cc3f40333
#
_cell.length_a   1.000
_cell.length_b   1.000
_cell.length_c   1.000
_cell.angle_alpha   90.00
_cell.angle_beta   90.00
_cell.angle_gamma   90.00
#
_symmetry.space_group_name_H-M   'P 1'
#
loop_
_entity.id
_entity.type
_entity.pdbx_description
1 polymer ?
#
loop_
_entity_poly.entity_id
_entity_poly.type
_entity_poly.pdbx_seq_one_letter_code
_entity_poly.pdbx_strand_id
1 'polypeptide(L)'
;MIGIQDNEAAVWNIYSESVKPGQRITEETPYELHESIVDALRPKINQGVKTVLVASSDEKDYAGFMNHVEKHHSWLIKGWDLNKATFEHVPMAAMDERQVRGIVKTNSFKEKLSTASSRDMVNVMKVLEERLNDPDRIDTLLFSLQEIEAHVYGSGDADYLLVTDEFHERHRRRTHRLLQISANRKIQIRIIPANTAAGARVNQFGGLVCLTKKQ
;
A
#
# COMPACT_ATOMS: atom_id res chain seq x y z
N MET A 1 6.06 -9.29 -1.92
CA MET A 1 5.80 -10.52 -2.69
C MET A 1 5.85 -11.70 -1.75
N ILE A 2 5.07 -12.74 -2.02
CA ILE A 2 5.10 -14.02 -1.31
C ILE A 2 5.35 -15.10 -2.35
N GLY A 3 6.32 -15.99 -2.13
CA GLY A 3 6.43 -17.24 -2.86
C GLY A 3 5.71 -18.33 -2.08
N ILE A 4 4.90 -19.15 -2.74
CA ILE A 4 4.24 -20.32 -2.15
C ILE A 4 4.60 -21.54 -2.99
N GLN A 5 5.00 -22.59 -2.30
CA GLN A 5 5.27 -23.89 -2.91
C GLN A 5 5.03 -25.00 -1.88
N ASP A 6 4.11 -25.90 -2.18
CA ASP A 6 3.73 -27.00 -1.28
C ASP A 6 3.32 -26.48 0.12
N ASN A 7 4.05 -26.89 1.16
CA ASN A 7 3.83 -26.47 2.55
C ASN A 7 4.80 -25.38 3.02
N GLU A 8 5.43 -24.66 2.10
CA GLU A 8 6.39 -23.60 2.41
C GLU A 8 5.98 -22.27 1.77
N ALA A 9 6.32 -21.18 2.45
CA ALA A 9 6.22 -19.85 1.89
C ALA A 9 7.47 -19.01 2.21
N ALA A 10 7.77 -18.10 1.29
CA ALA A 10 8.85 -17.11 1.45
C ALA A 10 8.29 -15.71 1.26
N VAL A 11 8.46 -14.85 2.26
CA VAL A 11 8.02 -13.45 2.21
C VAL A 11 9.19 -12.58 1.75
N TRP A 12 8.94 -11.70 0.80
CA TRP A 12 9.94 -10.82 0.20
C TRP A 12 9.48 -9.37 0.29
N ASN A 13 10.40 -8.49 0.68
CA ASN A 13 10.18 -7.04 0.64
C ASN A 13 10.86 -6.49 -0.62
N ILE A 14 10.08 -5.89 -1.50
CA ILE A 14 10.56 -5.32 -2.76
C ILE A 14 10.42 -3.82 -2.70
N TYR A 15 11.53 -3.11 -2.89
CA TYR A 15 11.60 -1.65 -2.91
C TYR A 15 12.21 -1.23 -4.24
N SER A 16 11.39 -0.83 -5.19
CA SER A 16 11.82 -0.56 -6.56
C SER A 16 12.52 -1.80 -7.17
N GLU A 17 13.85 -1.78 -7.31
CA GLU A 17 14.63 -2.91 -7.81
C GLU A 17 15.37 -3.70 -6.70
N SER A 18 15.27 -3.24 -5.45
CA SER A 18 15.92 -3.89 -4.31
C SER A 18 15.02 -4.99 -3.74
N VAL A 19 15.55 -6.19 -3.67
CA VAL A 19 14.91 -7.36 -3.06
C VAL A 19 15.56 -7.64 -1.72
N LYS A 20 14.75 -7.67 -0.66
CA LYS A 20 15.21 -8.05 0.68
C LYS A 20 14.44 -9.27 1.15
N PRO A 21 15.12 -10.32 1.64
CA PRO A 21 14.46 -11.45 2.24
C PRO A 21 13.68 -10.99 3.48
N GLY A 22 12.52 -11.57 3.65
CA GLY A 22 11.73 -11.46 4.86
C GLY A 22 11.71 -12.80 5.60
N GLN A 23 10.53 -13.22 6.00
CA GLN A 23 10.31 -14.44 6.77
C GLN A 23 10.19 -15.66 5.82
N ARG A 24 10.78 -16.79 6.20
CA ARG A 24 10.41 -18.12 5.71
C ARG A 24 9.41 -18.75 6.65
N ILE A 25 8.42 -19.43 6.09
CA ILE A 25 7.32 -20.08 6.79
C ILE A 25 7.26 -21.51 6.27
N THR A 26 7.21 -22.47 7.18
CA THR A 26 7.02 -23.89 6.87
C THR A 26 6.03 -24.44 7.88
N GLU A 27 4.96 -25.07 7.42
CA GLU A 27 3.90 -25.60 8.26
C GLU A 27 3.53 -27.03 7.83
N GLU A 28 2.84 -27.76 8.68
CA GLU A 28 2.47 -29.13 8.39
C GLU A 28 1.25 -29.23 7.47
N THR A 29 0.36 -28.26 7.56
CA THR A 29 -0.88 -28.23 6.78
C THR A 29 -1.01 -26.95 5.94
N PRO A 30 -1.69 -27.01 4.78
CA PRO A 30 -1.99 -25.83 3.98
C PRO A 30 -2.78 -24.76 4.74
N TYR A 31 -3.64 -25.17 5.67
CA TYR A 31 -4.42 -24.24 6.48
C TYR A 31 -3.51 -23.40 7.37
N GLU A 32 -2.62 -24.04 8.13
CA GLU A 32 -1.66 -23.35 9.01
C GLU A 32 -0.70 -22.46 8.21
N LEU A 33 -0.26 -22.95 7.05
CA LEU A 33 0.58 -22.15 6.15
C LEU A 33 -0.13 -20.85 5.74
N HIS A 34 -1.39 -20.92 5.33
CA HIS A 34 -2.15 -19.76 4.90
C HIS A 34 -2.39 -18.78 6.06
N GLU A 35 -2.68 -19.26 7.27
CA GLU A 35 -2.80 -18.42 8.48
C GLU A 35 -1.47 -17.71 8.78
N SER A 36 -0.36 -18.44 8.80
CA SER A 36 0.98 -17.89 9.05
C SER A 36 1.38 -16.85 7.99
N ILE A 37 1.00 -17.05 6.73
CA ILE A 37 1.19 -16.05 5.68
C ILE A 37 0.38 -14.79 5.98
N VAL A 38 -0.89 -14.92 6.34
CA VAL A 38 -1.75 -13.76 6.66
C VAL A 38 -1.20 -12.99 7.86
N ASP A 39 -0.73 -13.67 8.90
CA ASP A 39 -0.12 -13.05 10.06
C ASP A 39 1.18 -12.30 9.73
N ALA A 40 1.99 -12.84 8.83
CA ALA A 40 3.20 -12.16 8.33
C ALA A 40 2.88 -10.92 7.45
N LEU A 41 1.72 -10.93 6.77
CA LEU A 41 1.27 -9.82 5.93
C LEU A 41 0.58 -8.70 6.72
N ARG A 42 -0.16 -9.03 7.77
CA ARG A 42 -0.97 -8.10 8.56
C ARG A 42 -0.21 -6.83 8.97
N PRO A 43 0.99 -6.90 9.58
CA PRO A 43 1.74 -5.71 9.95
C PRO A 43 2.18 -4.89 8.75
N LYS A 44 2.44 -5.52 7.60
CA LYS A 44 2.85 -4.83 6.37
C LYS A 44 1.69 -4.10 5.71
N ILE A 45 0.51 -4.71 5.68
CA ILE A 45 -0.72 -4.09 5.19
C ILE A 45 -1.10 -2.89 6.06
N ASN A 46 -0.99 -3.02 7.38
CA ASN A 46 -1.20 -1.92 8.32
C ASN A 46 -0.16 -0.78 8.16
N GLN A 47 1.03 -1.08 7.64
CA GLN A 47 2.05 -0.10 7.27
C GLN A 47 1.85 0.50 5.88
N GLY A 48 0.79 0.12 5.16
CA GLY A 48 0.42 0.72 3.88
C GLY A 48 0.75 -0.09 2.64
N VAL A 49 1.14 -1.36 2.77
CA VAL A 49 1.25 -2.26 1.60
C VAL A 49 -0.15 -2.53 1.05
N LYS A 50 -0.40 -2.11 -0.20
CA LYS A 50 -1.70 -2.24 -0.87
C LYS A 50 -1.75 -3.34 -1.90
N THR A 51 -0.60 -3.79 -2.38
CA THR A 51 -0.52 -4.88 -3.36
C THR A 51 0.42 -5.95 -2.86
N VAL A 52 -0.08 -7.17 -2.86
CA VAL A 52 0.66 -8.37 -2.54
C VAL A 52 0.73 -9.23 -3.80
N LEU A 53 1.93 -9.44 -4.31
CA LEU A 53 2.14 -10.38 -5.40
C LEU A 53 2.34 -11.77 -4.78
N VAL A 54 1.53 -12.71 -5.20
CA VAL A 54 1.61 -14.13 -4.78
C VAL A 54 2.20 -14.91 -5.94
N ALA A 55 3.43 -15.39 -5.75
CA ALA A 55 4.17 -16.14 -6.74
C ALA A 55 4.08 -17.63 -6.44
N SER A 56 3.59 -18.40 -7.38
CA SER A 56 3.55 -19.86 -7.33
C SER A 56 3.68 -20.43 -8.73
N SER A 57 4.37 -21.57 -8.87
CA SER A 57 4.46 -22.29 -10.13
C SER A 57 3.18 -23.10 -10.39
N ASP A 58 2.46 -23.50 -9.34
CA ASP A 58 1.17 -24.17 -9.42
C ASP A 58 0.04 -23.15 -9.13
N GLU A 59 -0.92 -23.05 -10.03
CA GLU A 59 -2.09 -22.21 -9.86
C GLU A 59 -2.95 -22.65 -8.66
N LYS A 60 -2.88 -23.92 -8.27
CA LYS A 60 -3.61 -24.45 -7.11
C LYS A 60 -3.15 -23.84 -5.80
N ASP A 61 -1.85 -23.57 -5.63
CA ASP A 61 -1.33 -22.92 -4.42
C ASP A 61 -1.89 -21.52 -4.28
N TYR A 62 -1.89 -20.76 -5.38
CA TYR A 62 -2.50 -19.43 -5.41
C TYR A 62 -4.02 -19.48 -5.14
N ALA A 63 -4.74 -20.34 -5.82
CA ALA A 63 -6.19 -20.48 -5.67
C ALA A 63 -6.55 -20.94 -4.24
N GLY A 64 -5.80 -21.87 -3.67
CA GLY A 64 -5.95 -22.35 -2.30
C GLY A 64 -5.77 -21.23 -1.28
N PHE A 65 -4.70 -20.46 -1.42
CA PHE A 65 -4.45 -19.29 -0.57
C PHE A 65 -5.56 -18.23 -0.70
N MET A 66 -5.97 -17.90 -1.92
CA MET A 66 -7.04 -16.92 -2.14
C MET A 66 -8.38 -17.37 -1.57
N ASN A 67 -8.74 -18.64 -1.73
CA ASN A 67 -9.95 -19.21 -1.12
C ASN A 67 -9.91 -19.12 0.41
N HIS A 68 -8.76 -19.38 1.01
CA HIS A 68 -8.55 -19.22 2.45
C HIS A 68 -8.74 -17.74 2.88
N VAL A 69 -8.11 -16.80 2.17
CA VAL A 69 -8.26 -15.35 2.44
C VAL A 69 -9.73 -14.90 2.30
N GLU A 70 -10.42 -15.33 1.26
CA GLU A 70 -11.84 -15.00 1.05
C GLU A 70 -12.74 -15.51 2.16
N LYS A 71 -12.49 -16.73 2.63
CA LYS A 71 -13.31 -17.42 3.62
C LYS A 71 -13.05 -16.96 5.04
N HIS A 72 -11.78 -16.76 5.42
CA HIS A 72 -11.38 -16.53 6.81
C HIS A 72 -10.92 -15.09 7.06
N HIS A 73 -10.42 -14.40 6.03
CA HIS A 73 -9.82 -13.06 6.13
C HIS A 73 -10.41 -12.09 5.11
N SER A 74 -11.72 -12.18 4.85
CA SER A 74 -12.39 -11.35 3.84
C SER A 74 -12.19 -9.84 4.02
N TRP A 75 -11.88 -9.38 5.24
CA TRP A 75 -11.53 -8.01 5.56
C TRP A 75 -10.27 -7.50 4.81
N LEU A 76 -9.35 -8.41 4.40
CA LEU A 76 -8.18 -8.06 3.60
C LEU A 76 -8.53 -7.62 2.18
N ILE A 77 -9.64 -8.10 1.63
CA ILE A 77 -10.03 -7.89 0.23
C ILE A 77 -11.39 -7.21 0.06
N LYS A 78 -12.29 -7.33 1.07
CA LYS A 78 -13.63 -6.75 1.07
C LYS A 78 -13.71 -5.69 2.15
N GLY A 79 -14.20 -4.50 1.83
CA GLY A 79 -14.41 -3.43 2.80
C GLY A 79 -14.13 -2.06 2.21
N TRP A 80 -14.59 -1.04 2.93
CA TRP A 80 -14.41 0.36 2.57
C TRP A 80 -13.07 0.93 3.06
N ASP A 81 -12.34 0.16 3.85
CA ASP A 81 -11.17 0.65 4.55
C ASP A 81 -9.94 0.75 3.65
N LEU A 82 -9.19 1.81 3.91
CA LEU A 82 -7.86 2.05 3.37
C LEU A 82 -6.84 0.93 3.72
N ASN A 83 -7.26 -0.11 4.45
CA ASN A 83 -6.46 -1.29 4.81
C ASN A 83 -6.66 -2.49 3.89
N LYS A 84 -7.40 -2.31 2.80
CA LYS A 84 -7.58 -3.30 1.75
C LYS A 84 -6.29 -3.58 1.00
N ALA A 85 -5.99 -4.84 0.73
CA ALA A 85 -4.90 -5.25 -0.14
C ALA A 85 -5.45 -5.93 -1.40
N THR A 86 -4.75 -5.74 -2.51
CA THR A 86 -4.99 -6.47 -3.76
C THR A 86 -3.97 -7.59 -3.84
N PHE A 87 -4.43 -8.79 -4.15
CA PHE A 87 -3.57 -9.94 -4.37
C PHE A 87 -3.50 -10.23 -5.87
N GLU A 88 -2.30 -10.36 -6.41
CA GLU A 88 -2.11 -10.65 -7.83
C GLU A 88 -1.20 -11.87 -8.00
N HIS A 89 -1.62 -12.80 -8.85
CA HIS A 89 -0.84 -13.99 -9.15
C HIS A 89 0.34 -13.70 -10.08
N VAL A 90 1.49 -14.27 -9.74
CA VAL A 90 2.68 -14.34 -10.58
C VAL A 90 2.98 -15.82 -10.83
N PRO A 91 2.81 -16.36 -12.04
CA PRO A 91 2.96 -17.78 -12.33
C PRO A 91 4.45 -18.17 -12.43
N MET A 92 5.20 -17.97 -11.38
CA MET A 92 6.63 -18.25 -11.26
C MET A 92 6.97 -18.57 -9.80
N ALA A 93 7.97 -19.44 -9.58
CA ALA A 93 8.47 -19.70 -8.23
C ALA A 93 9.21 -18.49 -7.66
N ALA A 94 9.05 -18.24 -6.35
CA ALA A 94 9.71 -17.15 -5.62
C ALA A 94 10.18 -17.62 -4.23
N MET A 95 10.80 -18.80 -4.17
CA MET A 95 11.25 -19.38 -2.91
C MET A 95 12.68 -18.95 -2.56
N ASP A 96 13.47 -18.48 -3.50
CA ASP A 96 14.81 -17.96 -3.28
C ASP A 96 15.03 -16.57 -3.91
N GLU A 97 16.11 -15.90 -3.50
CA GLU A 97 16.42 -14.53 -3.94
C GLU A 97 16.69 -14.46 -5.45
N ARG A 98 17.28 -15.51 -6.05
CA ARG A 98 17.59 -15.54 -7.47
C ARG A 98 16.32 -15.56 -8.31
N GLN A 99 15.34 -16.37 -7.90
CA GLN A 99 14.02 -16.44 -8.55
C GLN A 99 13.32 -15.09 -8.47
N VAL A 100 13.28 -14.46 -7.29
CA VAL A 100 12.63 -13.16 -7.08
C VAL A 100 13.33 -12.05 -7.89
N ARG A 101 14.66 -12.04 -7.93
CA ARG A 101 15.41 -11.09 -8.78
C ARG A 101 15.12 -11.31 -10.28
N GLY A 102 14.90 -12.55 -10.70
CA GLY A 102 14.44 -12.87 -12.04
C GLY A 102 13.07 -12.26 -12.33
N ILE A 103 12.10 -12.44 -11.43
CA ILE A 103 10.74 -11.91 -11.56
C ILE A 103 10.75 -10.37 -11.64
N VAL A 104 11.46 -9.70 -10.75
CA VAL A 104 11.51 -8.22 -10.67
C VAL A 104 12.02 -7.57 -11.96
N LYS A 105 12.86 -8.28 -12.72
CA LYS A 105 13.39 -7.79 -14.01
C LYS A 105 12.41 -7.95 -15.17
N THR A 106 11.35 -8.73 -15.02
CA THR A 106 10.39 -8.97 -16.11
C THR A 106 9.51 -7.75 -16.40
N ASN A 107 9.12 -7.58 -17.66
CA ASN A 107 8.17 -6.52 -18.04
C ASN A 107 6.81 -6.74 -17.40
N SER A 108 6.35 -7.99 -17.28
CA SER A 108 5.09 -8.34 -16.63
C SER A 108 5.05 -7.88 -15.15
N PHE A 109 6.17 -7.99 -14.41
CA PHE A 109 6.26 -7.48 -13.05
C PHE A 109 6.15 -5.94 -13.03
N LYS A 110 6.85 -5.25 -13.93
CA LYS A 110 6.81 -3.79 -14.02
C LYS A 110 5.41 -3.27 -14.35
N GLU A 111 4.72 -3.95 -15.26
CA GLU A 111 3.32 -3.65 -15.61
C GLU A 111 2.39 -3.86 -14.42
N LYS A 112 2.50 -4.99 -13.71
CA LYS A 112 1.72 -5.25 -12.50
C LYS A 112 1.98 -4.20 -11.42
N LEU A 113 3.22 -3.81 -11.19
CA LEU A 113 3.58 -2.77 -10.23
C LEU A 113 3.00 -1.40 -10.61
N SER A 114 3.06 -1.02 -11.90
CA SER A 114 2.46 0.21 -12.41
C SER A 114 0.93 0.21 -12.25
N THR A 115 0.28 -0.90 -12.59
CA THR A 115 -1.17 -1.07 -12.42
C THR A 115 -1.58 -1.00 -10.96
N ALA A 116 -0.82 -1.64 -10.07
CA ALA A 116 -1.06 -1.62 -8.63
C ALA A 116 -0.94 -0.20 -8.06
N SER A 117 0.08 0.54 -8.45
CA SER A 117 0.27 1.95 -8.05
C SER A 117 -0.86 2.83 -8.55
N SER A 118 -1.33 2.61 -9.77
CA SER A 118 -2.46 3.35 -10.34
C SER A 118 -3.77 3.05 -9.60
N ARG A 119 -4.03 1.79 -9.26
CA ARG A 119 -5.22 1.39 -8.48
C ARG A 119 -5.21 1.99 -7.07
N ASP A 120 -4.06 1.99 -6.39
CA ASP A 120 -3.93 2.61 -5.08
C ASP A 120 -4.25 4.11 -5.15
N MET A 121 -3.72 4.79 -6.16
CA MET A 121 -4.03 6.21 -6.38
C MET A 121 -5.51 6.46 -6.63
N VAL A 122 -6.15 5.66 -7.48
CA VAL A 122 -7.60 5.76 -7.73
C VAL A 122 -8.40 5.57 -6.44
N ASN A 123 -8.04 4.59 -5.61
CA ASN A 123 -8.71 4.35 -4.34
C ASN A 123 -8.56 5.52 -3.37
N VAL A 124 -7.36 6.08 -3.24
CA VAL A 124 -7.11 7.24 -2.37
C VAL A 124 -7.89 8.47 -2.86
N MET A 125 -7.90 8.71 -4.17
CA MET A 125 -8.68 9.82 -4.75
C MET A 125 -10.19 9.62 -4.54
N LYS A 126 -10.69 8.40 -4.64
CA LYS A 126 -12.08 8.08 -4.34
C LYS A 126 -12.43 8.42 -2.89
N VAL A 127 -11.58 8.05 -1.93
CA VAL A 127 -11.78 8.39 -0.51
C VAL A 127 -11.76 9.92 -0.29
N LEU A 128 -10.86 10.63 -0.97
CA LEU A 128 -10.84 12.09 -0.91
C LEU A 128 -12.16 12.69 -1.40
N GLU A 129 -12.67 12.25 -2.55
CA GLU A 129 -13.94 12.73 -3.11
C GLU A 129 -15.14 12.37 -2.20
N GLU A 130 -15.17 11.16 -1.65
CA GLU A 130 -16.21 10.76 -0.69
C GLU A 130 -16.23 11.66 0.54
N ARG A 131 -15.07 12.02 1.11
CA ARG A 131 -14.96 12.90 2.26
C ARG A 131 -15.33 14.35 1.91
N LEU A 132 -15.00 14.80 0.70
CA LEU A 132 -15.37 16.15 0.22
C LEU A 132 -16.88 16.32 0.03
N ASN A 133 -17.57 15.25 -0.36
CA ASN A 133 -19.01 15.26 -0.62
C ASN A 133 -19.85 14.89 0.62
N ASP A 134 -19.22 14.53 1.72
CA ASP A 134 -19.89 14.16 2.97
C ASP A 134 -19.74 15.29 4.00
N PRO A 135 -20.84 16.02 4.32
CA PRO A 135 -20.80 17.10 5.31
C PRO A 135 -20.26 16.70 6.68
N ASP A 136 -20.47 15.42 7.08
CA ASP A 136 -20.01 14.90 8.37
C ASP A 136 -18.53 14.48 8.37
N ARG A 137 -17.87 14.52 7.23
CA ARG A 137 -16.49 14.08 7.04
C ARG A 137 -15.56 15.14 6.45
N ILE A 138 -16.09 16.25 5.97
CA ILE A 138 -15.28 17.32 5.38
C ILE A 138 -14.26 17.87 6.39
N ASP A 139 -14.60 17.91 7.68
CA ASP A 139 -13.72 18.36 8.75
C ASP A 139 -12.51 17.40 9.00
N THR A 140 -12.55 16.22 8.38
CA THR A 140 -11.41 15.29 8.39
C THR A 140 -10.38 15.56 7.28
N LEU A 141 -10.56 16.64 6.53
CA LEU A 141 -9.65 17.07 5.46
C LEU A 141 -8.97 18.38 5.84
N LEU A 142 -7.64 18.40 5.78
CA LEU A 142 -6.83 19.60 5.96
C LEU A 142 -6.13 19.94 4.66
N PHE A 143 -6.12 21.23 4.30
CA PHE A 143 -5.62 21.70 3.02
C PHE A 143 -4.45 22.68 3.15
N SER A 144 -4.32 23.37 4.28
CA SER A 144 -3.23 24.31 4.45
C SER A 144 -1.99 23.65 5.06
N LEU A 145 -0.80 24.02 4.56
CA LEU A 145 0.45 23.52 5.09
C LEU A 145 0.59 23.79 6.59
N GLN A 146 0.09 24.94 7.07
CA GLN A 146 0.18 25.31 8.48
C GLN A 146 -0.70 24.42 9.38
N GLU A 147 -1.93 24.15 8.98
CA GLU A 147 -2.85 23.26 9.71
C GLU A 147 -2.33 21.83 9.73
N ILE A 148 -1.85 21.35 8.56
CA ILE A 148 -1.30 19.99 8.44
C ILE A 148 -0.04 19.84 9.31
N GLU A 149 0.84 20.82 9.31
CA GLU A 149 2.03 20.81 10.21
C GLU A 149 1.58 20.81 11.68
N ALA A 150 0.64 21.66 12.08
CA ALA A 150 0.13 21.70 13.43
C ALA A 150 -0.49 20.35 13.84
N HIS A 151 -1.27 19.73 12.98
CA HIS A 151 -1.88 18.43 13.20
C HIS A 151 -0.83 17.31 13.29
N VAL A 152 0.07 17.23 12.28
CA VAL A 152 1.10 16.18 12.21
C VAL A 152 2.18 16.35 13.25
N TYR A 153 2.57 17.55 13.65
CA TYR A 153 3.59 17.78 14.69
C TYR A 153 3.00 17.65 16.10
N GLY A 154 1.71 17.86 16.24
CA GLY A 154 0.96 17.60 17.47
C GLY A 154 0.65 16.11 17.68
N SER A 155 -0.46 15.80 18.29
CA SER A 155 -0.95 14.43 18.56
C SER A 155 -1.97 13.92 17.55
N GLY A 156 -2.25 14.66 16.47
CA GLY A 156 -3.28 14.34 15.50
C GLY A 156 -2.93 13.10 14.65
N ASP A 157 -3.89 12.19 14.49
CA ASP A 157 -3.77 11.01 13.65
C ASP A 157 -4.26 11.28 12.23
N ALA A 158 -3.58 10.73 11.24
CA ALA A 158 -3.98 10.83 9.84
C ALA A 158 -3.78 9.49 9.11
N ASP A 159 -4.64 9.27 8.13
CA ASP A 159 -4.55 8.11 7.24
C ASP A 159 -3.57 8.39 6.10
N TYR A 160 -3.73 9.53 5.43
CA TYR A 160 -2.95 9.90 4.25
C TYR A 160 -2.47 11.34 4.28
N LEU A 161 -1.29 11.54 3.72
CA LEU A 161 -0.75 12.82 3.31
C LEU A 161 -0.50 12.77 1.80
N LEU A 162 -1.28 13.52 1.04
CA LEU A 162 -1.18 13.65 -0.40
C LEU A 162 -0.43 14.94 -0.71
N VAL A 163 0.61 14.86 -1.52
CA VAL A 163 1.41 16.02 -1.92
C VAL A 163 1.76 15.92 -3.39
N THR A 164 1.59 16.98 -4.15
CA THR A 164 2.09 17.00 -5.53
C THR A 164 3.60 17.23 -5.55
N ASP A 165 4.28 16.66 -6.55
CA ASP A 165 5.71 16.88 -6.75
C ASP A 165 6.03 18.37 -6.91
N GLU A 166 5.18 19.12 -7.61
CA GLU A 166 5.29 20.57 -7.79
C GLU A 166 5.19 21.32 -6.44
N PHE A 167 4.26 20.96 -5.57
CA PHE A 167 4.16 21.54 -4.22
C PHE A 167 5.40 21.22 -3.38
N HIS A 168 5.86 19.97 -3.46
CA HIS A 168 7.05 19.51 -2.75
C HIS A 168 8.30 20.30 -3.17
N GLU A 169 8.49 20.52 -4.47
CA GLU A 169 9.61 21.31 -4.98
C GLU A 169 9.55 22.77 -4.52
N ARG A 170 8.36 23.38 -4.59
CA ARG A 170 8.12 24.77 -4.20
C ARG A 170 8.36 25.04 -2.70
N HIS A 171 8.03 24.06 -1.85
CA HIS A 171 8.11 24.15 -0.39
C HIS A 171 9.12 23.16 0.23
N ARG A 172 10.19 22.83 -0.48
CA ARG A 172 11.09 21.70 -0.23
C ARG A 172 11.53 21.52 1.22
N ARG A 173 11.93 22.58 1.94
CA ARG A 173 12.42 22.48 3.32
C ARG A 173 11.29 22.06 4.29
N ARG A 174 10.14 22.68 4.19
CA ARG A 174 9.00 22.41 5.10
C ARG A 174 8.38 21.04 4.80
N THR A 175 8.14 20.75 3.52
CA THR A 175 7.58 19.45 3.11
C THR A 175 8.52 18.31 3.44
N HIS A 176 9.82 18.43 3.27
CA HIS A 176 10.77 17.38 3.65
C HIS A 176 10.64 17.00 5.14
N ARG A 177 10.60 18.00 6.03
CA ARG A 177 10.39 17.78 7.46
C ARG A 177 9.02 17.16 7.76
N LEU A 178 7.97 17.67 7.11
CA LEU A 178 6.62 17.15 7.26
C LEU A 178 6.53 15.67 6.85
N LEU A 179 7.09 15.32 5.69
CA LEU A 179 7.12 13.93 5.18
C LEU A 179 7.90 13.01 6.13
N GLN A 180 9.03 13.44 6.66
CA GLN A 180 9.82 12.66 7.60
C GLN A 180 9.05 12.37 8.89
N ILE A 181 8.40 13.37 9.47
CA ILE A 181 7.60 13.18 10.70
C ILE A 181 6.36 12.31 10.40
N SER A 182 5.69 12.55 9.28
CA SER A 182 4.56 11.73 8.83
C SER A 182 4.94 10.25 8.67
N ALA A 183 6.09 9.97 8.06
CA ALA A 183 6.61 8.61 7.91
C ALA A 183 6.88 7.94 9.26
N ASN A 184 7.50 8.65 10.21
CA ASN A 184 7.74 8.15 11.57
C ASN A 184 6.45 7.85 12.32
N ARG A 185 5.38 8.60 12.03
CA ARG A 185 4.04 8.40 12.60
C ARG A 185 3.18 7.39 11.83
N LYS A 186 3.75 6.72 10.84
CA LYS A 186 3.07 5.74 9.99
C LYS A 186 1.90 6.31 9.16
N ILE A 187 1.88 7.62 8.96
CA ILE A 187 0.95 8.26 8.03
C ILE A 187 1.35 7.88 6.61
N GLN A 188 0.39 7.44 5.81
CA GLN A 188 0.67 7.01 4.45
C GLN A 188 0.90 8.22 3.54
N ILE A 189 2.10 8.35 3.01
CA ILE A 189 2.47 9.45 2.14
C ILE A 189 2.30 9.03 0.68
N ARG A 190 1.70 9.93 -0.13
CA ARG A 190 1.64 9.79 -1.59
C ARG A 190 2.14 11.06 -2.25
N ILE A 191 3.25 10.92 -2.97
CA ILE A 191 3.76 11.97 -3.86
C ILE A 191 3.12 11.74 -5.22
N ILE A 192 2.38 12.72 -5.70
CA ILE A 192 1.52 12.61 -6.89
C ILE A 192 2.11 13.51 -7.98
N PRO A 193 2.44 12.97 -9.17
CA PRO A 193 2.88 13.80 -10.28
C PRO A 193 1.80 14.82 -10.67
N ALA A 194 2.15 16.10 -10.68
CA ALA A 194 1.21 17.21 -10.92
C ALA A 194 0.55 17.15 -12.31
N ASN A 195 1.21 16.51 -13.29
CA ASN A 195 0.74 16.34 -14.65
C ASN A 195 -0.27 15.20 -14.84
N THR A 196 -0.66 14.51 -13.76
CA THR A 196 -1.70 13.47 -13.78
C THR A 196 -3.07 14.04 -13.39
N ALA A 197 -4.16 13.33 -13.72
CA ALA A 197 -5.52 13.73 -13.30
C ALA A 197 -5.64 13.84 -11.77
N ALA A 198 -5.02 12.91 -11.02
CA ALA A 198 -4.97 12.96 -9.57
C ALA A 198 -4.17 14.18 -9.07
N GLY A 199 -3.01 14.46 -9.68
CA GLY A 199 -2.19 15.64 -9.37
C GLY A 199 -2.91 16.95 -9.64
N ALA A 200 -3.56 17.07 -10.80
CA ALA A 200 -4.39 18.23 -11.12
C ALA A 200 -5.51 18.44 -10.09
N ARG A 201 -6.14 17.36 -9.62
CA ARG A 201 -7.19 17.43 -8.59
C ARG A 201 -6.64 17.88 -7.24
N VAL A 202 -5.52 17.34 -6.80
CA VAL A 202 -4.87 17.76 -5.54
C VAL A 202 -4.36 19.21 -5.64
N ASN A 203 -3.91 19.64 -6.81
CA ASN A 203 -3.49 21.03 -7.04
C ASN A 203 -4.66 22.03 -6.92
N GLN A 204 -5.92 21.63 -7.20
CA GLN A 204 -7.09 22.47 -6.94
C GLN A 204 -7.26 22.81 -5.45
N PHE A 205 -6.72 22.00 -4.56
CA PHE A 205 -6.68 22.21 -3.11
C PHE A 205 -5.35 22.81 -2.63
N GLY A 206 -4.52 23.31 -3.54
CA GLY A 206 -3.23 23.92 -3.21
C GLY A 206 -2.03 22.97 -3.27
N GLY A 207 -2.20 21.71 -3.71
CA GLY A 207 -1.11 20.75 -3.92
C GLY A 207 -0.73 19.92 -2.68
N LEU A 208 -1.41 20.12 -1.56
CA LEU A 208 -1.21 19.37 -0.31
C LEU A 208 -2.56 19.10 0.35
N VAL A 209 -2.84 17.84 0.67
CA VAL A 209 -4.07 17.43 1.38
C VAL A 209 -3.72 16.37 2.43
N CYS A 210 -4.25 16.53 3.65
CA CYS A 210 -4.15 15.54 4.71
C CYS A 210 -5.53 14.96 5.00
N LEU A 211 -5.65 13.64 4.99
CA LEU A 211 -6.85 12.91 5.39
C LEU A 211 -6.64 12.44 6.83
N THR A 212 -7.28 13.12 7.78
CA THR A 212 -7.18 12.79 9.21
C THR A 212 -8.11 11.63 9.56
N LYS A 213 -7.84 10.95 10.67
CA LYS A 213 -8.79 9.99 11.22
C LYS A 213 -9.94 10.74 11.92
N LYS A 214 -11.15 10.21 11.82
CA LYS A 214 -12.27 10.71 12.61
C LYS A 214 -11.95 10.42 14.09
N GLN A 215 -11.95 11.45 14.92
CA GLN A 215 -11.85 11.29 16.37
C GLN A 215 -13.13 10.67 16.91
#